data_fd5071d3981e7eaaf8bbb23c0655631c
#
_entry.id   fd5071d3981e7eaaf8bbb23c0655631c
#
_cell.length_a   1.000
_cell.length_b   1.000
_cell.length_c   1.000
_cell.angle_alpha   90.00
_cell.angle_beta   90.00
_cell.angle_gamma   90.00
#
_symmetry.space_group_name_H-M   'P 1'
#
loop_
_entity.id
_entity.type
_entity.pdbx_description
1 polymer ?
#
loop_
_entity_poly.entity_id
_entity_poly.type
_entity_poly.pdbx_seq_one_letter_code
_entity_poly.pdbx_strand_id
1 'polypeptide(L)'
;NHNISFLNALIMHPRFRAGALTTNFIAEEYPDGFHAADVPQADPLIPAALAAVVHTKLNTRAASISGQTHRFEQQPVSTWVVLANQAQFELSVEQTNDAYVITHNHQRYDIRTTWHIGERVIEADVNGLQVTLQLDPHQSGFRSYYRGAETELRVVTPKAAHLMGYMIEKIPEDMSKFLLSPMPGLLVKLAVAEGDEIKAGEELAVVEAMKMENSLRANEDGVVAKIMAQQGDSLMVDQPIVEFK
;
A
#
# COMPACT_ATOMS: atom_id res chain seq x y z
N ASN A 1 3.09 13.44 2.83
CA ASN A 1 4.06 13.24 1.76
C ASN A 1 5.42 13.74 2.23
N HIS A 2 6.49 12.97 2.00
CA HIS A 2 7.87 13.30 2.31
C HIS A 2 8.77 12.90 1.13
N ASN A 3 9.96 13.46 1.07
CA ASN A 3 10.94 13.23 0.01
C ASN A 3 12.07 12.24 0.40
N ILE A 4 11.85 11.42 1.43
CA ILE A 4 12.86 10.50 1.97
C ILE A 4 13.34 9.52 0.89
N SER A 5 12.44 8.97 0.08
CA SER A 5 12.77 8.02 -1.00
C SER A 5 13.68 8.67 -2.04
N PHE A 6 13.38 9.90 -2.45
CA PHE A 6 14.22 10.66 -3.36
C PHE A 6 15.61 10.97 -2.78
N LEU A 7 15.66 11.42 -1.52
CA LEU A 7 16.94 11.69 -0.85
C LEU A 7 17.78 10.42 -0.71
N ASN A 8 17.15 9.28 -0.40
CA ASN A 8 17.85 8.01 -0.35
C ASN A 8 18.41 7.60 -1.72
N ALA A 9 17.61 7.74 -2.79
CA ALA A 9 18.06 7.46 -4.14
C ALA A 9 19.27 8.33 -4.54
N LEU A 10 19.24 9.63 -4.19
CA LEU A 10 20.37 10.54 -4.41
C LEU A 10 21.63 10.09 -3.66
N ILE A 11 21.53 9.80 -2.37
CA ILE A 11 22.68 9.39 -1.52
C ILE A 11 23.25 8.06 -2.01
N MET A 12 22.43 7.16 -2.51
CA MET A 12 22.88 5.86 -3.01
C MET A 12 23.36 5.89 -4.46
N HIS A 13 23.14 7.01 -5.18
CA HIS A 13 23.52 7.14 -6.57
C HIS A 13 25.05 7.05 -6.77
N PRO A 14 25.55 6.25 -7.73
CA PRO A 14 26.99 6.05 -7.91
C PRO A 14 27.78 7.35 -8.12
N ARG A 15 27.27 8.29 -8.91
CA ARG A 15 27.90 9.60 -9.14
C ARG A 15 27.93 10.45 -7.86
N PHE A 16 26.85 10.41 -7.04
CA PHE A 16 26.81 11.10 -5.77
C PHE A 16 27.89 10.55 -4.83
N ARG A 17 27.99 9.24 -4.71
CA ARG A 17 28.99 8.57 -3.85
C ARG A 17 30.43 8.77 -4.34
N ALA A 18 30.63 8.93 -5.64
CA ALA A 18 31.93 9.25 -6.22
C ALA A 18 32.30 10.74 -6.12
N GLY A 19 31.37 11.60 -5.63
CA GLY A 19 31.59 13.05 -5.56
C GLY A 19 31.55 13.77 -6.92
N ALA A 20 31.09 13.10 -7.98
CA ALA A 20 30.99 13.64 -9.34
C ALA A 20 29.68 14.44 -9.51
N LEU A 21 29.53 15.51 -8.74
CA LEU A 21 28.31 16.31 -8.66
C LEU A 21 28.42 17.57 -9.52
N THR A 22 27.34 17.88 -10.23
CA THR A 22 27.16 19.14 -10.95
C THR A 22 25.93 19.88 -10.37
N THR A 23 25.80 21.16 -10.66
CA THR A 23 24.58 21.91 -10.31
C THR A 23 23.34 21.39 -11.02
N ASN A 24 23.52 20.69 -12.14
CA ASN A 24 22.46 20.10 -12.96
C ASN A 24 22.26 18.61 -12.69
N PHE A 25 22.91 18.04 -11.65
CA PHE A 25 22.88 16.61 -11.35
C PHE A 25 21.46 16.01 -11.37
N ILE A 26 20.49 16.67 -10.75
CA ILE A 26 19.10 16.19 -10.68
C ILE A 26 18.46 16.17 -12.08
N ALA A 27 18.66 17.22 -12.86
CA ALA A 27 18.12 17.29 -14.23
C ALA A 27 18.78 16.29 -15.18
N GLU A 28 20.08 15.94 -14.94
CA GLU A 28 20.80 14.97 -15.73
C GLU A 28 20.37 13.53 -15.45
N GLU A 29 20.15 13.18 -14.17
CA GLU A 29 19.87 11.81 -13.75
C GLU A 29 18.37 11.50 -13.65
N TYR A 30 17.53 12.53 -13.48
CA TYR A 30 16.07 12.42 -13.36
C TYR A 30 15.36 13.43 -14.29
N PRO A 31 15.54 13.33 -15.62
CA PRO A 31 15.00 14.32 -16.57
C PRO A 31 13.47 14.40 -16.57
N ASP A 32 12.81 13.26 -16.33
CA ASP A 32 11.36 13.14 -16.27
C ASP A 32 10.80 13.25 -14.83
N GLY A 33 11.65 13.65 -13.87
CA GLY A 33 11.33 13.66 -12.45
C GLY A 33 11.65 12.32 -11.76
N PHE A 34 11.47 12.29 -10.43
CA PHE A 34 11.74 11.11 -9.62
C PHE A 34 10.48 10.22 -9.52
N HIS A 35 10.60 8.95 -9.86
CA HIS A 35 9.53 7.96 -9.80
C HIS A 35 9.86 6.84 -8.82
N ALA A 36 8.84 6.10 -8.38
CA ALA A 36 9.01 4.97 -7.47
C ALA A 36 9.94 3.87 -8.04
N ALA A 37 10.04 3.77 -9.37
CA ALA A 37 10.95 2.85 -10.05
C ALA A 37 12.44 3.24 -9.91
N ASP A 38 12.72 4.52 -9.64
CA ASP A 38 14.09 5.03 -9.50
C ASP A 38 14.68 4.76 -8.11
N VAL A 39 13.86 4.29 -7.17
CA VAL A 39 14.35 3.88 -5.84
C VAL A 39 15.25 2.66 -6.01
N PRO A 40 16.53 2.73 -5.57
CA PRO A 40 17.42 1.58 -5.62
C PRO A 40 16.76 0.38 -4.93
N GLN A 41 16.44 -0.65 -5.68
CA GLN A 41 15.84 -1.85 -5.13
C GLN A 41 16.87 -2.54 -4.24
N ALA A 42 16.73 -2.37 -2.94
CA ALA A 42 17.38 -3.25 -1.98
C ALA A 42 16.79 -4.65 -2.18
N ASP A 43 17.57 -5.69 -1.85
CA ASP A 43 17.11 -7.09 -1.95
C ASP A 43 15.70 -7.23 -1.31
N PRO A 44 14.65 -7.50 -2.10
CA PRO A 44 13.27 -7.57 -1.62
C PRO A 44 13.05 -8.75 -0.64
N LEU A 45 13.98 -9.70 -0.62
CA LEU A 45 13.93 -10.84 0.29
C LEU A 45 14.19 -10.43 1.74
N ILE A 46 15.00 -9.39 2.00
CA ILE A 46 15.29 -8.92 3.37
C ILE A 46 14.00 -8.44 4.08
N PRO A 47 13.20 -7.50 3.53
CA PRO A 47 11.92 -7.13 4.12
C PRO A 47 10.96 -8.31 4.26
N ALA A 48 10.90 -9.20 3.27
CA ALA A 48 10.05 -10.39 3.30
C ALA A 48 10.45 -11.36 4.43
N ALA A 49 11.74 -11.61 4.61
CA ALA A 49 12.26 -12.47 5.67
C ALA A 49 11.97 -11.89 7.07
N LEU A 50 12.18 -10.59 7.26
CA LEU A 50 11.88 -9.92 8.52
C LEU A 50 10.38 -9.89 8.83
N ALA A 51 9.53 -9.70 7.82
CA ALA A 51 8.08 -9.80 7.98
C ALA A 51 7.65 -11.22 8.39
N ALA A 52 8.27 -12.25 7.83
CA ALA A 52 8.02 -13.65 8.22
C ALA A 52 8.45 -13.92 9.67
N VAL A 53 9.58 -13.38 10.13
CA VAL A 53 10.02 -13.47 11.54
C VAL A 53 9.01 -12.80 12.46
N VAL A 54 8.59 -11.57 12.15
CA VAL A 54 7.58 -10.83 12.93
C VAL A 54 6.27 -11.60 13.00
N HIS A 55 5.80 -12.08 11.85
CA HIS A 55 4.56 -12.85 11.77
C HIS A 55 4.63 -14.15 12.59
N THR A 56 5.77 -14.83 12.57
CA THR A 56 6.02 -16.03 13.39
C THR A 56 5.96 -15.69 14.89
N LYS A 57 6.61 -14.60 15.33
CA LYS A 57 6.53 -14.15 16.73
C LYS A 57 5.08 -13.83 17.15
N LEU A 58 4.33 -13.13 16.29
CA LEU A 58 2.92 -12.79 16.55
C LEU A 58 2.06 -14.06 16.68
N ASN A 59 2.24 -15.03 15.79
CA ASN A 59 1.52 -16.30 15.85
C ASN A 59 1.87 -17.12 17.09
N THR A 60 3.15 -17.21 17.43
CA THR A 60 3.60 -17.90 18.65
C THR A 60 2.96 -17.28 19.89
N ARG A 61 2.92 -15.94 19.95
CA ARG A 61 2.22 -15.25 21.04
C ARG A 61 0.73 -15.53 21.05
N ALA A 62 0.05 -15.48 19.90
CA ALA A 62 -1.38 -15.76 19.80
C ALA A 62 -1.70 -17.20 20.28
N ALA A 63 -0.85 -18.16 19.92
CA ALA A 63 -1.00 -19.54 20.36
C ALA A 63 -0.78 -19.74 21.87
N SER A 64 0.02 -18.87 22.51
CA SER A 64 0.34 -18.96 23.95
C SER A 64 -0.69 -18.27 24.87
N ILE A 65 -1.71 -17.57 24.32
CA ILE A 65 -2.73 -16.90 25.12
C ILE A 65 -3.59 -17.95 25.85
N SER A 66 -3.71 -17.82 27.18
CA SER A 66 -4.53 -18.69 28.02
C SER A 66 -6.03 -18.35 27.89
N GLY A 67 -6.90 -19.33 28.20
CA GLY A 67 -8.38 -19.11 28.21
C GLY A 67 -9.05 -19.29 26.84
N GLN A 68 -8.39 -19.85 25.88
CA GLN A 68 -9.00 -20.23 24.60
C GLN A 68 -10.03 -21.37 24.82
N THR A 69 -11.21 -21.25 24.22
CA THR A 69 -12.32 -22.20 24.37
C THR A 69 -12.05 -23.56 23.71
N HIS A 70 -11.11 -23.62 22.76
CA HIS A 70 -10.64 -24.85 22.15
C HIS A 70 -9.13 -24.96 22.31
N ARG A 71 -8.67 -26.11 22.83
CA ARG A 71 -7.25 -26.48 22.79
C ARG A 71 -6.90 -26.84 21.35
N PHE A 72 -6.76 -25.82 20.51
CA PHE A 72 -6.05 -26.01 19.27
C PHE A 72 -4.57 -26.11 19.62
N GLU A 73 -4.03 -27.34 19.57
CA GLU A 73 -2.58 -27.50 19.44
C GLU A 73 -2.21 -26.96 18.07
N GLN A 74 -1.99 -25.64 17.99
CA GLN A 74 -1.43 -25.03 16.80
C GLN A 74 -0.02 -25.59 16.66
N GLN A 75 0.17 -26.48 15.70
CA GLN A 75 1.51 -26.84 15.29
C GLN A 75 2.20 -25.57 14.79
N PRO A 76 3.44 -25.32 15.24
CA PRO A 76 4.17 -24.15 14.76
C PRO A 76 4.29 -24.21 13.24
N VAL A 77 3.76 -23.19 12.58
CA VAL A 77 3.89 -23.07 11.12
C VAL A 77 5.32 -22.72 10.82
N SER A 78 6.00 -23.61 10.12
CA SER A 78 7.41 -23.47 9.74
C SER A 78 7.59 -22.89 8.33
N THR A 79 6.53 -22.82 7.52
CA THR A 79 6.62 -22.37 6.13
C THR A 79 5.60 -21.24 5.89
N TRP A 80 6.09 -20.13 5.41
CA TRP A 80 5.31 -18.96 5.06
C TRP A 80 5.50 -18.60 3.60
N VAL A 81 4.47 -18.06 2.99
CA VAL A 81 4.55 -17.38 1.69
C VAL A 81 4.38 -15.90 1.94
N VAL A 82 5.38 -15.12 1.54
CA VAL A 82 5.33 -13.67 1.61
C VAL A 82 5.08 -13.12 0.22
N LEU A 83 3.95 -12.44 0.08
CA LEU A 83 3.58 -11.70 -1.12
C LEU A 83 4.10 -10.27 -0.96
N ALA A 84 4.93 -9.82 -1.89
CA ALA A 84 5.54 -8.50 -1.89
C ALA A 84 5.27 -7.84 -3.25
N ASN A 85 4.30 -6.94 -3.31
CA ASN A 85 3.82 -6.38 -4.58
C ASN A 85 3.49 -7.50 -5.59
N GLN A 86 4.30 -7.63 -6.65
CA GLN A 86 4.13 -8.68 -7.68
C GLN A 86 5.03 -9.92 -7.46
N ALA A 87 5.89 -9.90 -6.43
CA ALA A 87 6.79 -11.00 -6.11
C ALA A 87 6.21 -11.91 -5.02
N GLN A 88 6.55 -13.18 -5.08
CA GLN A 88 6.16 -14.18 -4.09
C GLN A 88 7.41 -14.91 -3.60
N PHE A 89 7.57 -15.00 -2.27
CA PHE A 89 8.68 -15.68 -1.61
C PHE A 89 8.15 -16.80 -0.72
N GLU A 90 8.50 -18.02 -1.01
CA GLU A 90 8.26 -19.15 -0.11
C GLU A 90 9.45 -19.27 0.86
N LEU A 91 9.16 -19.12 2.15
CA LEU A 91 10.17 -19.03 3.20
C LEU A 91 9.92 -20.13 4.24
N SER A 92 10.93 -20.98 4.48
CA SER A 92 10.96 -21.82 5.67
C SER A 92 11.56 -21.03 6.83
N VAL A 93 10.90 -21.03 7.98
CA VAL A 93 11.30 -20.29 9.18
C VAL A 93 11.54 -21.30 10.30
N GLU A 94 12.77 -21.39 10.76
CA GLU A 94 13.16 -22.18 11.92
C GLU A 94 13.60 -21.21 13.03
N GLN A 95 13.02 -21.37 14.21
CA GLN A 95 13.42 -20.60 15.39
C GLN A 95 14.44 -21.40 16.20
N THR A 96 15.58 -20.80 16.44
CA THR A 96 16.62 -21.25 17.39
C THR A 96 16.55 -20.37 18.63
N ASN A 97 17.25 -20.71 19.72
CA ASN A 97 17.16 -19.98 20.98
C ASN A 97 17.39 -18.46 20.85
N ASP A 98 18.34 -18.04 20.00
CA ASP A 98 18.73 -16.63 19.84
C ASP A 98 18.64 -16.12 18.40
N ALA A 99 18.14 -16.91 17.44
CA ALA A 99 18.13 -16.56 16.03
C ALA A 99 16.96 -17.22 15.29
N TYR A 100 16.65 -16.63 14.12
CA TYR A 100 15.77 -17.23 13.14
C TYR A 100 16.59 -17.64 11.93
N VAL A 101 16.36 -18.84 11.43
CA VAL A 101 16.94 -19.33 10.19
C VAL A 101 15.86 -19.30 9.13
N ILE A 102 16.04 -18.47 8.12
CA ILE A 102 15.14 -18.40 6.97
C ILE A 102 15.79 -19.12 5.81
N THR A 103 15.06 -20.03 5.18
CA THR A 103 15.52 -20.69 3.96
C THR A 103 14.62 -20.32 2.80
N HIS A 104 15.22 -19.83 1.70
CA HIS A 104 14.56 -19.52 0.44
C HIS A 104 15.40 -20.04 -0.72
N ASN A 105 14.82 -20.87 -1.61
CA ASN A 105 15.51 -21.41 -2.78
C ASN A 105 16.90 -22.02 -2.46
N HIS A 106 17.01 -22.81 -1.37
CA HIS A 106 18.24 -23.42 -0.84
C HIS A 106 19.26 -22.41 -0.29
N GLN A 107 18.96 -21.12 -0.29
CA GLN A 107 19.78 -20.12 0.39
C GLN A 107 19.30 -19.95 1.84
N ARG A 108 20.27 -19.85 2.73
CA ARG A 108 20.03 -19.70 4.17
C ARG A 108 20.37 -18.29 4.63
N TYR A 109 19.50 -17.72 5.44
CA TYR A 109 19.64 -16.41 6.07
C TYR A 109 19.53 -16.60 7.59
N ASP A 110 20.62 -16.34 8.30
CA ASP A 110 20.65 -16.31 9.74
C ASP A 110 20.25 -14.90 10.21
N ILE A 111 19.14 -14.79 10.93
CA ILE A 111 18.58 -13.52 11.38
C ILE A 111 18.60 -13.43 12.90
N ARG A 112 19.27 -12.44 13.45
CA ARG A 112 19.26 -12.12 14.87
C ARG A 112 18.62 -10.77 15.09
N THR A 113 17.65 -10.69 15.99
CA THR A 113 16.96 -9.44 16.30
C THR A 113 16.45 -9.42 17.72
N THR A 114 16.62 -8.27 18.35
CA THR A 114 16.09 -7.96 19.69
C THR A 114 14.68 -7.36 19.63
N TRP A 115 14.07 -7.29 18.44
CA TRP A 115 12.73 -6.71 18.24
C TRP A 115 11.68 -7.36 19.13
N HIS A 116 10.85 -6.51 19.75
CA HIS A 116 9.73 -6.91 20.60
C HIS A 116 8.39 -6.54 19.95
N ILE A 117 7.35 -7.30 20.28
CA ILE A 117 6.01 -7.07 19.76
C ILE A 117 5.51 -5.68 20.19
N GLY A 118 5.12 -4.86 19.22
CA GLY A 118 4.67 -3.48 19.41
C GLY A 118 5.66 -2.44 18.91
N GLU A 119 6.91 -2.80 18.68
CA GLU A 119 7.88 -1.92 18.05
C GLU A 119 7.65 -1.85 16.54
N ARG A 120 7.77 -0.64 15.97
CA ARG A 120 7.62 -0.44 14.52
C ARG A 120 8.94 -0.58 13.78
N VAL A 121 10.04 -0.30 14.44
CA VAL A 121 11.39 -0.38 13.88
C VAL A 121 12.01 -1.70 14.29
N ILE A 122 12.54 -2.41 13.32
CA ILE A 122 13.23 -3.68 13.49
C ILE A 122 14.70 -3.45 13.19
N GLU A 123 15.54 -3.68 14.19
CA GLU A 123 16.98 -3.79 14.01
C GLU A 123 17.35 -5.27 14.01
N ALA A 124 18.04 -5.71 12.97
CA ALA A 124 18.42 -7.10 12.80
C ALA A 124 19.81 -7.22 12.17
N ASP A 125 20.50 -8.27 12.56
CA ASP A 125 21.66 -8.78 11.83
C ASP A 125 21.18 -9.89 10.89
N VAL A 126 21.42 -9.71 9.60
CA VAL A 126 21.10 -10.68 8.55
C VAL A 126 22.41 -11.15 7.91
N ASN A 127 22.88 -12.32 8.24
CA ASN A 127 24.17 -12.86 7.76
C ASN A 127 25.36 -11.92 7.99
N GLY A 128 25.39 -11.19 9.11
CA GLY A 128 26.42 -10.19 9.42
C GLY A 128 26.16 -8.78 8.86
N LEU A 129 25.08 -8.59 8.11
CA LEU A 129 24.65 -7.27 7.63
C LEU A 129 23.66 -6.67 8.63
N GLN A 130 24.00 -5.49 9.16
CA GLN A 130 23.09 -4.73 10.01
C GLN A 130 21.98 -4.09 9.15
N VAL A 131 20.76 -4.42 9.48
CA VAL A 131 19.55 -3.97 8.77
C VAL A 131 18.65 -3.24 9.75
N THR A 132 18.19 -2.08 9.36
CA THR A 132 17.12 -1.34 10.03
C THR A 132 15.93 -1.21 9.08
N LEU A 133 14.78 -1.66 9.51
CA LEU A 133 13.53 -1.70 8.75
C LEU A 133 12.40 -1.16 9.61
N GLN A 134 11.56 -0.28 9.06
CA GLN A 134 10.27 0.02 9.67
C GLN A 134 9.21 -0.91 9.09
N LEU A 135 8.38 -1.49 9.96
CA LEU A 135 7.31 -2.41 9.58
C LEU A 135 6.03 -2.01 10.31
N ASP A 136 5.11 -1.43 9.56
CA ASP A 136 3.82 -1.00 10.07
C ASP A 136 2.74 -2.03 9.74
N PRO A 137 1.86 -2.40 10.68
CA PRO A 137 0.67 -3.20 10.38
C PRO A 137 -0.20 -2.46 9.35
N HIS A 138 -0.58 -3.16 8.29
CA HIS A 138 -1.40 -2.59 7.23
C HIS A 138 -2.39 -3.63 6.70
N GLN A 139 -3.70 -3.34 6.78
CA GLN A 139 -4.77 -4.26 6.35
C GLN A 139 -4.53 -5.69 6.89
N SER A 140 -4.36 -6.68 6.01
CA SER A 140 -4.10 -8.09 6.35
C SER A 140 -2.61 -8.46 6.31
N GLY A 141 -1.71 -7.48 6.42
CA GLY A 141 -0.27 -7.68 6.29
C GLY A 141 0.53 -6.55 6.93
N PHE A 142 1.59 -6.15 6.27
CA PHE A 142 2.52 -5.13 6.73
C PHE A 142 2.88 -4.19 5.58
N ARG A 143 3.21 -2.96 5.93
CA ARG A 143 3.86 -2.01 5.05
C ARG A 143 5.28 -1.80 5.55
N SER A 144 6.26 -2.12 4.72
CA SER A 144 7.67 -2.01 5.06
C SER A 144 8.29 -0.78 4.42
N TYR A 145 9.18 -0.13 5.16
CA TYR A 145 10.01 0.96 4.68
C TYR A 145 11.48 0.57 4.86
N TYR A 146 12.13 0.24 3.76
CA TYR A 146 13.51 -0.21 3.76
C TYR A 146 14.32 0.51 2.68
N ARG A 147 15.39 1.22 3.08
CA ARG A 147 16.27 1.97 2.18
C ARG A 147 15.52 2.90 1.22
N GLY A 148 14.49 3.58 1.72
CA GLY A 148 13.67 4.50 0.94
C GLY A 148 12.58 3.85 0.08
N ALA A 149 12.59 2.53 -0.08
CA ALA A 149 11.53 1.79 -0.75
C ALA A 149 10.38 1.48 0.22
N GLU A 150 9.16 1.69 -0.24
CA GLU A 150 7.93 1.26 0.41
C GLU A 150 7.44 -0.02 -0.28
N THR A 151 7.13 -1.06 0.51
CA THR A 151 6.66 -2.33 -0.02
C THR A 151 5.53 -2.86 0.85
N GLU A 152 4.43 -3.24 0.24
CA GLU A 152 3.36 -3.97 0.94
C GLU A 152 3.70 -5.46 0.99
N LEU A 153 3.65 -6.01 2.20
CA LEU A 153 3.99 -7.40 2.49
C LEU A 153 2.79 -8.10 3.11
N ARG A 154 2.43 -9.24 2.56
CA ARG A 154 1.40 -10.10 3.15
C ARG A 154 1.99 -11.47 3.42
N VAL A 155 2.00 -11.87 4.68
CA VAL A 155 2.53 -13.16 5.13
C VAL A 155 1.36 -14.12 5.31
N VAL A 156 1.36 -15.22 4.57
CA VAL A 156 0.27 -16.19 4.54
C VAL A 156 0.82 -17.61 4.55
N THR A 157 -0.03 -18.58 4.88
CA THR A 157 0.33 -20.00 4.72
C THR A 157 0.38 -20.40 3.25
N PRO A 158 1.13 -21.45 2.85
CA PRO A 158 1.16 -21.94 1.47
C PRO A 158 -0.23 -22.25 0.91
N LYS A 159 -1.10 -22.84 1.75
CA LYS A 159 -2.49 -23.12 1.37
C LYS A 159 -3.28 -21.83 1.08
N ALA A 160 -3.12 -20.81 1.92
CA ALA A 160 -3.80 -19.52 1.71
C ALA A 160 -3.28 -18.83 0.44
N ALA A 161 -1.96 -18.82 0.20
CA ALA A 161 -1.37 -18.28 -1.02
C ALA A 161 -1.92 -18.97 -2.29
N HIS A 162 -2.02 -20.29 -2.27
CA HIS A 162 -2.62 -21.05 -3.37
C HIS A 162 -4.08 -20.67 -3.60
N LEU A 163 -4.88 -20.56 -2.54
CA LEU A 163 -6.30 -20.19 -2.66
C LEU A 163 -6.50 -18.74 -3.10
N MET A 164 -5.58 -17.84 -2.76
CA MET A 164 -5.63 -16.44 -3.22
C MET A 164 -5.52 -16.32 -4.74
N GLY A 165 -4.86 -17.26 -5.42
CA GLY A 165 -4.81 -17.32 -6.88
C GLY A 165 -6.17 -17.55 -7.56
N TYR A 166 -7.16 -18.07 -6.81
CA TYR A 166 -8.53 -18.24 -7.30
C TYR A 166 -9.44 -17.05 -6.95
N MET A 167 -8.96 -16.09 -6.17
CA MET A 167 -9.75 -14.90 -5.86
C MET A 167 -9.81 -14.00 -7.08
N ILE A 168 -11.04 -13.64 -7.46
CA ILE A 168 -11.26 -12.66 -8.51
C ILE A 168 -10.75 -11.31 -7.99
N GLU A 169 -9.83 -10.71 -8.71
CA GLU A 169 -9.38 -9.34 -8.43
C GLU A 169 -10.57 -8.40 -8.64
N LYS A 170 -11.09 -7.86 -7.54
CA LYS A 170 -12.14 -6.86 -7.60
C LYS A 170 -11.48 -5.54 -7.98
N ILE A 171 -11.44 -5.25 -9.28
CA ILE A 171 -11.05 -3.92 -9.77
C ILE A 171 -12.14 -2.96 -9.27
N PRO A 172 -11.82 -2.00 -8.38
CA PRO A 172 -12.79 -0.97 -8.02
C PRO A 172 -13.18 -0.23 -9.29
N GLU A 173 -14.48 0.03 -9.46
CA GLU A 173 -14.95 0.89 -10.53
C GLU A 173 -14.24 2.23 -10.40
N ASP A 174 -13.73 2.73 -11.52
CA ASP A 174 -13.08 4.04 -11.56
C ASP A 174 -14.14 5.13 -11.40
N MET A 175 -14.38 5.51 -10.15
CA MET A 175 -15.36 6.52 -9.79
C MET A 175 -14.85 7.95 -10.04
N SER A 176 -13.60 8.14 -10.47
CA SER A 176 -13.04 9.46 -10.77
C SER A 176 -13.73 10.13 -11.96
N LYS A 177 -14.32 9.34 -12.84
CA LYS A 177 -15.09 9.80 -13.99
C LYS A 177 -16.53 10.23 -13.68
N PHE A 178 -16.91 10.19 -12.41
CA PHE A 178 -18.27 10.52 -12.01
C PHE A 178 -18.27 11.70 -11.02
N LEU A 179 -19.23 12.60 -11.22
CA LEU A 179 -19.66 13.52 -10.18
C LEU A 179 -20.59 12.76 -9.25
N LEU A 180 -20.15 12.49 -8.02
CA LEU A 180 -20.94 11.79 -7.02
C LEU A 180 -21.60 12.76 -6.04
N SER A 181 -22.76 12.37 -5.50
CA SER A 181 -23.37 13.09 -4.40
C SER A 181 -22.62 12.81 -3.09
N PRO A 182 -22.04 13.80 -2.41
CA PRO A 182 -21.30 13.60 -1.16
C PRO A 182 -22.21 13.32 0.04
N MET A 183 -23.51 13.54 -0.09
CA MET A 183 -24.50 13.40 0.99
C MET A 183 -25.88 13.08 0.45
N PRO A 184 -26.78 12.49 1.26
CA PRO A 184 -28.15 12.30 0.84
C PRO A 184 -28.86 13.65 0.78
N GLY A 185 -29.58 13.92 -0.30
CA GLY A 185 -30.27 15.20 -0.49
C GLY A 185 -31.10 15.26 -1.76
N LEU A 186 -31.67 16.43 -2.03
CA LEU A 186 -32.47 16.72 -3.22
C LEU A 186 -31.58 17.45 -4.25
N LEU A 187 -31.56 16.97 -5.50
CA LEU A 187 -30.88 17.70 -6.58
C LEU A 187 -31.71 18.93 -6.99
N VAL A 188 -31.34 20.10 -6.47
CA VAL A 188 -32.08 21.36 -6.69
C VAL A 188 -31.77 21.95 -8.07
N LYS A 189 -30.53 21.82 -8.52
CA LYS A 189 -30.08 22.42 -9.79
C LYS A 189 -29.04 21.51 -10.44
N LEU A 190 -29.16 21.34 -11.75
CA LEU A 190 -28.14 20.78 -12.62
C LEU A 190 -27.77 21.87 -13.63
N ALA A 191 -26.49 22.28 -13.62
CA ALA A 191 -26.02 23.46 -14.37
C ALA A 191 -25.40 23.08 -15.72
N VAL A 192 -25.30 21.78 -16.05
CA VAL A 192 -24.63 21.27 -17.25
C VAL A 192 -25.55 20.37 -18.07
N ALA A 193 -25.25 20.22 -19.36
CA ALA A 193 -25.90 19.31 -20.30
C ALA A 193 -24.89 18.31 -20.89
N GLU A 194 -25.42 17.21 -21.47
CA GLU A 194 -24.57 16.24 -22.16
C GLU A 194 -23.83 16.88 -23.33
N GLY A 195 -22.53 16.71 -23.38
CA GLY A 195 -21.63 17.27 -24.38
C GLY A 195 -20.98 18.60 -24.00
N ASP A 196 -21.36 19.20 -22.87
CA ASP A 196 -20.75 20.45 -22.42
C ASP A 196 -19.29 20.27 -22.04
N GLU A 197 -18.44 21.23 -22.41
CA GLU A 197 -17.07 21.36 -21.91
C GLU A 197 -17.09 22.10 -20.57
N ILE A 198 -16.48 21.50 -19.56
CA ILE A 198 -16.41 22.02 -18.20
C ILE A 198 -14.97 22.37 -17.80
N LYS A 199 -14.81 23.35 -16.94
CA LYS A 199 -13.53 23.75 -16.37
C LYS A 199 -13.45 23.44 -14.88
N ALA A 200 -12.25 23.18 -14.41
CA ALA A 200 -11.99 22.99 -12.98
C ALA A 200 -12.53 24.16 -12.15
N GLY A 201 -13.31 23.86 -11.12
CA GLY A 201 -13.99 24.85 -10.26
C GLY A 201 -15.37 25.32 -10.73
N GLU A 202 -15.81 24.95 -11.94
CA GLU A 202 -17.14 25.26 -12.46
C GLU A 202 -18.24 24.55 -11.66
N GLU A 203 -19.37 25.24 -11.41
CA GLU A 203 -20.51 24.65 -10.71
C GLU A 203 -21.29 23.73 -11.66
N LEU A 204 -21.41 22.46 -11.29
CA LEU A 204 -22.08 21.43 -12.09
C LEU A 204 -23.47 21.10 -11.58
N ALA A 205 -23.64 21.05 -10.25
CA ALA A 205 -24.90 20.69 -9.62
C ALA A 205 -25.02 21.34 -8.23
N VAL A 206 -26.25 21.49 -7.75
CA VAL A 206 -26.55 21.94 -6.39
C VAL A 206 -27.43 20.91 -5.71
N VAL A 207 -26.98 20.39 -4.57
CA VAL A 207 -27.72 19.42 -3.76
C VAL A 207 -28.14 20.08 -2.46
N GLU A 208 -29.42 20.05 -2.14
CA GLU A 208 -29.98 20.51 -0.87
C GLU A 208 -30.03 19.32 0.12
N ALA A 209 -29.38 19.48 1.25
CA ALA A 209 -29.43 18.56 2.37
C ALA A 209 -29.56 19.34 3.67
N MET A 210 -30.43 18.92 4.56
CA MET A 210 -30.66 19.53 5.87
C MET A 210 -30.93 21.05 5.79
N LYS A 211 -31.66 21.52 4.75
CA LYS A 211 -31.96 22.94 4.48
C LYS A 211 -30.72 23.79 4.13
N MET A 212 -29.65 23.15 3.68
CA MET A 212 -28.45 23.81 3.18
C MET A 212 -28.20 23.39 1.73
N GLU A 213 -27.88 24.36 0.88
CA GLU A 213 -27.50 24.10 -0.49
C GLU A 213 -25.98 23.89 -0.58
N ASN A 214 -25.58 22.79 -1.20
CA ASN A 214 -24.17 22.45 -1.44
C ASN A 214 -23.92 22.46 -2.94
N SER A 215 -23.05 23.36 -3.39
CA SER A 215 -22.61 23.44 -4.77
C SER A 215 -21.52 22.43 -5.05
N LEU A 216 -21.77 21.51 -5.98
CA LEU A 216 -20.81 20.53 -6.47
C LEU A 216 -20.10 21.09 -7.69
N ARG A 217 -18.76 21.10 -7.65
CA ARG A 217 -17.91 21.71 -8.67
C ARG A 217 -17.03 20.67 -9.34
N ALA A 218 -16.64 20.96 -10.58
CA ALA A 218 -15.66 20.15 -11.30
C ALA A 218 -14.30 20.19 -10.60
N ASN A 219 -13.68 19.02 -10.42
CA ASN A 219 -12.33 18.90 -9.89
C ASN A 219 -11.25 19.17 -10.95
N GLU A 220 -11.57 18.89 -12.22
CA GLU A 220 -10.67 19.00 -13.36
C GLU A 220 -11.45 19.40 -14.62
N ASP A 221 -10.71 19.79 -15.68
CA ASP A 221 -11.29 20.08 -16.98
C ASP A 221 -11.76 18.77 -17.64
N GLY A 222 -12.92 18.80 -18.30
CA GLY A 222 -13.47 17.60 -18.92
C GLY A 222 -14.65 17.89 -19.82
N VAL A 223 -15.28 16.82 -20.32
CA VAL A 223 -16.50 16.90 -21.13
C VAL A 223 -17.56 16.01 -20.51
N VAL A 224 -18.76 16.53 -20.34
CA VAL A 224 -19.92 15.76 -19.84
C VAL A 224 -20.29 14.66 -20.84
N ALA A 225 -20.14 13.39 -20.42
CA ALA A 225 -20.51 12.26 -21.26
C ALA A 225 -22.00 11.95 -21.15
N LYS A 226 -22.51 11.93 -19.91
CA LYS A 226 -23.90 11.53 -19.63
C LYS A 226 -24.40 12.13 -18.33
N ILE A 227 -25.69 12.48 -18.31
CA ILE A 227 -26.42 12.87 -17.11
C ILE A 227 -27.14 11.66 -16.54
N MET A 228 -26.89 11.34 -15.24
CA MET A 228 -27.43 10.15 -14.58
C MET A 228 -28.53 10.47 -13.56
N ALA A 229 -28.70 11.76 -13.18
CA ALA A 229 -29.76 12.21 -12.28
C ALA A 229 -30.39 13.50 -12.82
N GLN A 230 -31.66 13.73 -12.52
CA GLN A 230 -32.42 14.88 -12.96
C GLN A 230 -32.73 15.83 -11.80
N GLN A 231 -32.95 17.11 -12.10
CA GLN A 231 -33.40 18.07 -11.12
C GLN A 231 -34.71 17.62 -10.48
N GLY A 232 -34.75 17.61 -9.14
CA GLY A 232 -35.85 17.11 -8.33
C GLY A 232 -35.67 15.67 -7.83
N ASP A 233 -34.62 14.96 -8.26
CA ASP A 233 -34.33 13.61 -7.76
C ASP A 233 -33.78 13.63 -6.32
N SER A 234 -34.16 12.65 -5.53
CA SER A 234 -33.60 12.39 -4.22
C SER A 234 -32.36 11.51 -4.38
N LEU A 235 -31.21 12.02 -3.99
CA LEU A 235 -29.91 11.35 -4.13
C LEU A 235 -29.48 10.68 -2.85
N MET A 236 -28.84 9.52 -2.98
CA MET A 236 -28.13 8.85 -1.90
C MET A 236 -26.65 9.27 -1.90
N VAL A 237 -25.91 8.93 -0.81
CA VAL A 237 -24.46 9.07 -0.76
C VAL A 237 -23.82 8.25 -1.88
N ASP A 238 -22.79 8.80 -2.52
CA ASP A 238 -22.04 8.19 -3.62
C ASP A 238 -22.88 7.85 -4.87
N GLN A 239 -24.10 8.39 -4.96
CA GLN A 239 -24.90 8.24 -6.16
C GLN A 239 -24.34 9.11 -7.29
N PRO A 240 -24.09 8.52 -8.50
CA PRO A 240 -23.58 9.28 -9.64
C PRO A 240 -24.62 10.25 -10.18
N ILE A 241 -24.22 11.50 -10.44
CA ILE A 241 -25.05 12.58 -11.00
C ILE A 241 -24.66 12.82 -12.45
N VAL A 242 -23.35 12.91 -12.73
CA VAL A 242 -22.80 13.18 -14.07
C VAL A 242 -21.63 12.25 -14.32
N GLU A 243 -21.52 11.77 -15.56
CA GLU A 243 -20.37 10.99 -16.06
C GLU A 243 -19.53 11.86 -16.99
N PHE A 244 -18.21 11.84 -16.84
CA PHE A 244 -17.26 12.55 -17.69
C PHE A 244 -16.54 11.58 -18.65
N LYS A 245 -16.06 12.14 -19.76
CA LYS A 245 -15.27 11.39 -20.76
C LYS A 245 -13.82 11.33 -20.36
#